data_b6d8d61d73de567a4ef9781ad2acaecd
#
_entry.id   b6d8d61d73de567a4ef9781ad2acaecd
#
_cell.length_a   1.000
_cell.length_b   1.000
_cell.length_c   1.000
_cell.angle_alpha   90.00
_cell.angle_beta   90.00
_cell.angle_gamma   90.00
#
_symmetry.space_group_name_H-M   'P 1'
#
loop_
_entity.id
_entity.type
_entity.pdbx_description
1 polymer ?
#
loop_
_entity_poly.entity_id
_entity_poly.type
_entity_poly.pdbx_seq_one_letter_code
_entity_poly.pdbx_strand_id
1 'polypeptide(L)'
;MKTRTTRLLAATTLTGILLAAAACADPQAATQAATTVATVETLPTATSTATVTARATGTPEPSAAETTTAAPDSGTRQTAPMETYAFPDGHISFDYFAGWTVTVEPGPVNNADEQKISFAAIIKDESGAVLARVYSGKYGDGAAGPATRTVLDHSPVSGITTKSGETAQFGFAVDEIVGGGYSYIMDVRNPHEFLAPDGSSGSNQIELPDRIMNAYVVLTDTPPTPAFPSPAAAKTWMETGRYAQLKTMLLSLRYA
;
A
#
# COMPACT_ATOMS: atom_id res chain seq x y z
N MET A 1 -32.08 35.16 55.60
CA MET A 1 -31.97 36.37 54.79
C MET A 1 -31.95 36.01 53.33
N LYS A 2 -33.00 36.43 52.61
CA LYS A 2 -33.20 36.23 51.16
C LYS A 2 -32.43 37.30 50.40
N THR A 3 -31.70 36.94 49.36
CA THR A 3 -31.43 37.90 48.28
C THR A 3 -31.50 37.17 46.95
N ARG A 4 -32.58 37.43 46.24
CA ARG A 4 -32.77 37.12 44.82
C ARG A 4 -32.08 38.24 44.02
N THR A 5 -31.37 37.89 42.99
CA THR A 5 -31.06 38.85 41.93
C THR A 5 -31.40 38.27 40.59
N THR A 6 -32.25 38.98 39.92
CA THR A 6 -32.96 38.68 38.67
C THR A 6 -32.27 39.42 37.52
N ARG A 7 -32.27 38.82 36.32
CA ARG A 7 -32.30 39.37 34.94
C ARG A 7 -30.96 39.87 34.34
N LEU A 8 -30.67 39.47 33.09
CA LEU A 8 -31.23 40.14 31.89
C LEU A 8 -31.05 39.22 30.65
N LEU A 9 -32.16 39.08 29.91
CA LEU A 9 -32.15 38.62 28.51
C LEU A 9 -31.65 39.78 27.63
N ALA A 10 -30.76 39.46 26.69
CA ALA A 10 -30.50 40.28 25.51
C ALA A 10 -30.70 39.40 24.26
N ALA A 11 -31.83 39.58 23.62
CA ALA A 11 -32.12 39.06 22.28
C ALA A 11 -31.50 40.06 21.28
N THR A 12 -30.62 39.58 20.42
CA THR A 12 -30.15 40.35 19.26
C THR A 12 -30.59 39.60 18.00
N THR A 13 -31.63 40.08 17.39
CA THR A 13 -32.04 39.80 16.03
C THR A 13 -31.07 40.45 15.07
N LEU A 14 -30.45 39.70 14.19
CA LEU A 14 -29.76 40.23 13.01
C LEU A 14 -30.41 39.70 11.73
N THR A 15 -30.94 40.65 11.04
CA THR A 15 -31.70 40.63 9.77
C THR A 15 -30.82 40.17 8.63
N GLY A 16 -31.42 39.37 7.75
CA GLY A 16 -30.77 38.80 6.56
C GLY A 16 -30.43 39.83 5.48
N ILE A 17 -29.50 39.45 4.63
CA ILE A 17 -29.38 39.98 3.28
C ILE A 17 -29.17 38.78 2.35
N LEU A 18 -30.23 38.49 1.56
CA LEU A 18 -30.16 37.69 0.35
C LEU A 18 -29.49 38.54 -0.74
N LEU A 19 -28.35 38.10 -1.27
CA LEU A 19 -27.90 38.51 -2.60
C LEU A 19 -28.04 37.34 -3.54
N ALA A 20 -29.03 37.41 -4.40
CA ALA A 20 -29.17 36.57 -5.58
C ALA A 20 -28.29 37.18 -6.69
N ALA A 21 -27.25 36.47 -7.13
CA ALA A 21 -26.53 36.75 -8.36
C ALA A 21 -26.93 35.70 -9.39
N ALA A 22 -27.81 36.08 -10.32
CA ALA A 22 -28.08 35.37 -11.55
C ALA A 22 -26.92 35.62 -12.51
N ALA A 23 -26.19 34.60 -12.93
CA ALA A 23 -25.27 34.65 -14.06
C ALA A 23 -25.87 33.88 -15.22
N CYS A 24 -26.14 34.61 -16.29
CA CYS A 24 -26.60 34.10 -17.58
C CYS A 24 -25.51 33.23 -18.22
N ALA A 25 -25.91 32.04 -18.65
CA ALA A 25 -25.12 31.21 -19.54
C ALA A 25 -25.46 31.55 -20.98
N ASP A 26 -24.46 31.95 -21.76
CA ASP A 26 -24.52 32.01 -23.21
C ASP A 26 -24.08 30.69 -23.82
N PRO A 27 -24.84 30.09 -24.72
CA PRO A 27 -24.41 28.95 -25.52
C PRO A 27 -24.06 29.43 -26.91
N GLN A 28 -22.80 29.47 -27.31
CA GLN A 28 -22.39 29.32 -28.74
C GLN A 28 -20.88 29.35 -28.89
N ALA A 29 -20.30 28.23 -29.35
CA ALA A 29 -19.44 28.18 -30.53
C ALA A 29 -18.97 26.74 -30.77
N ALA A 30 -19.67 26.05 -31.64
CA ALA A 30 -19.13 24.90 -32.33
C ALA A 30 -18.09 25.35 -33.32
N THR A 31 -16.82 25.05 -33.10
CA THR A 31 -15.77 25.19 -34.10
C THR A 31 -15.35 23.80 -34.55
N GLN A 32 -15.66 23.50 -35.80
CA GLN A 32 -15.22 22.34 -36.55
C GLN A 32 -13.70 22.35 -36.63
N ALA A 33 -13.04 21.34 -36.13
CA ALA A 33 -11.63 21.08 -36.40
C ALA A 33 -11.51 20.05 -37.52
N ALA A 34 -10.80 20.44 -38.55
CA ALA A 34 -10.56 19.72 -39.77
C ALA A 34 -9.84 18.38 -39.53
N THR A 35 -10.37 17.35 -40.18
CA THR A 35 -9.76 16.04 -40.30
C THR A 35 -8.56 16.13 -41.22
N THR A 36 -7.35 16.06 -40.68
CA THR A 36 -6.13 15.82 -41.46
C THR A 36 -5.92 14.30 -41.53
N VAL A 37 -6.12 13.76 -42.71
CA VAL A 37 -5.77 12.40 -43.07
C VAL A 37 -4.25 12.30 -43.16
N ALA A 38 -3.60 11.62 -42.24
CA ALA A 38 -2.19 11.30 -42.35
C ALA A 38 -2.02 10.06 -43.23
N THR A 39 -1.34 10.25 -44.34
CA THR A 39 -0.94 9.18 -45.27
C THR A 39 0.11 8.31 -44.60
N VAL A 40 -0.18 7.02 -44.50
CA VAL A 40 0.77 6.01 -44.01
C VAL A 40 1.76 5.70 -45.11
N GLU A 41 3.01 6.14 -44.96
CA GLU A 41 4.12 5.65 -45.75
C GLU A 41 4.54 4.25 -45.27
N THR A 42 4.45 3.28 -46.14
CA THR A 42 4.92 1.91 -45.93
C THR A 42 6.44 1.86 -46.11
N LEU A 43 7.13 1.50 -45.01
CA LEU A 43 8.57 1.24 -45.00
C LEU A 43 8.84 -0.18 -45.51
N PRO A 44 9.85 -0.42 -46.36
CA PRO A 44 10.11 -1.76 -46.90
C PRO A 44 10.77 -2.68 -45.88
N THR A 45 10.25 -3.90 -45.79
CA THR A 45 10.76 -5.01 -45.03
C THR A 45 12.09 -5.50 -45.61
N ALA A 46 13.19 -5.33 -44.87
CA ALA A 46 14.47 -5.93 -45.22
C ALA A 46 14.52 -7.38 -44.68
N THR A 47 14.47 -8.34 -45.60
CA THR A 47 14.68 -9.76 -45.33
C THR A 47 16.18 -10.02 -45.27
N SER A 48 16.71 -10.29 -44.08
CA SER A 48 18.10 -10.76 -43.90
C SER A 48 18.11 -12.27 -43.90
N THR A 49 18.58 -12.85 -44.99
CA THR A 49 18.88 -14.30 -45.11
C THR A 49 20.26 -14.55 -44.49
N ALA A 50 20.30 -15.22 -43.34
CA ALA A 50 21.54 -15.71 -42.76
C ALA A 50 21.84 -17.12 -43.28
N THR A 51 22.90 -17.24 -44.08
CA THR A 51 23.42 -18.52 -44.59
C THR A 51 24.26 -19.16 -43.46
N VAL A 52 23.82 -20.34 -43.01
CA VAL A 52 24.56 -21.18 -42.07
C VAL A 52 25.49 -22.08 -42.87
N THR A 53 26.81 -21.84 -42.74
CA THR A 53 27.82 -22.75 -43.25
C THR A 53 28.25 -23.71 -42.14
N ALA A 54 27.86 -24.96 -42.26
CA ALA A 54 28.34 -26.03 -41.41
C ALA A 54 29.76 -26.44 -41.83
N ARG A 55 30.71 -26.49 -40.90
CA ARG A 55 31.98 -27.20 -41.07
C ARG A 55 32.22 -28.11 -39.89
N ALA A 56 32.13 -29.38 -40.12
CA ALA A 56 32.55 -30.45 -39.25
C ALA A 56 34.10 -30.58 -39.27
N THR A 57 34.69 -30.88 -38.15
CA THR A 57 35.70 -31.93 -37.90
C THR A 57 36.55 -31.61 -36.67
N GLY A 58 36.70 -32.62 -35.82
CA GLY A 58 37.79 -32.66 -34.87
C GLY A 58 37.43 -33.04 -33.44
N THR A 59 37.26 -34.33 -33.18
CA THR A 59 37.45 -34.92 -31.84
C THR A 59 38.90 -34.77 -31.44
N PRO A 60 39.21 -34.38 -30.18
CA PRO A 60 39.67 -35.38 -29.22
C PRO A 60 39.05 -35.24 -27.86
N GLU A 61 38.75 -36.37 -27.29
CA GLU A 61 38.51 -36.61 -25.87
C GLU A 61 39.75 -36.21 -25.07
N PRO A 62 39.57 -35.52 -23.94
CA PRO A 62 40.23 -35.99 -22.75
C PRO A 62 39.38 -35.91 -21.48
N SER A 63 39.44 -37.01 -20.79
CA SER A 63 39.55 -37.15 -19.34
C SER A 63 38.58 -36.38 -18.43
N ALA A 64 37.69 -37.18 -17.87
CA ALA A 64 36.85 -36.83 -16.73
C ALA A 64 37.68 -36.26 -15.58
N ALA A 65 37.44 -34.97 -15.31
CA ALA A 65 37.68 -34.41 -13.97
C ALA A 65 36.29 -34.42 -13.29
N GLU A 66 36.14 -35.31 -12.32
CA GLU A 66 34.99 -35.31 -11.43
C GLU A 66 34.97 -34.00 -10.67
N THR A 67 34.22 -33.02 -11.16
CA THR A 67 33.86 -31.87 -10.37
C THR A 67 32.76 -32.33 -9.41
N THR A 68 33.12 -32.61 -8.19
CA THR A 68 32.21 -32.80 -7.08
C THR A 68 31.39 -31.51 -6.96
N THR A 69 30.23 -31.51 -7.59
CA THR A 69 29.24 -30.48 -7.37
C THR A 69 28.77 -30.63 -5.91
N ALA A 70 29.28 -29.77 -5.04
CA ALA A 70 28.75 -29.63 -3.70
C ALA A 70 27.24 -29.38 -3.85
N ALA A 71 26.44 -30.27 -3.32
CA ALA A 71 25.00 -30.07 -3.19
C ALA A 71 24.77 -28.73 -2.52
N PRO A 72 23.80 -27.92 -2.98
CA PRO A 72 23.45 -26.70 -2.26
C PRO A 72 23.07 -27.12 -0.85
N ASP A 73 23.81 -26.65 0.10
CA ASP A 73 23.55 -26.78 1.52
C ASP A 73 22.09 -26.35 1.74
N SER A 74 21.23 -27.33 2.02
CA SER A 74 19.87 -27.09 2.46
C SER A 74 19.96 -26.55 3.88
N GLY A 75 20.64 -25.39 4.02
CA GLY A 75 20.73 -24.65 5.24
C GLY A 75 19.33 -24.46 5.79
N THR A 76 19.08 -25.09 6.91
CA THR A 76 17.91 -24.86 7.74
C THR A 76 17.71 -23.35 7.78
N ARG A 77 16.62 -22.84 7.14
CA ARG A 77 16.28 -21.42 7.16
C ARG A 77 16.08 -21.04 8.62
N GLN A 78 17.15 -20.66 9.29
CA GLN A 78 17.12 -20.22 10.66
C GLN A 78 16.25 -18.97 10.68
N THR A 79 15.02 -19.12 11.16
CA THR A 79 14.11 -17.99 11.35
C THR A 79 14.78 -17.08 12.37
N ALA A 80 15.16 -15.87 11.95
CA ALA A 80 15.74 -14.89 12.87
C ALA A 80 14.78 -14.71 14.06
N PRO A 81 15.27 -14.54 15.29
CA PRO A 81 14.42 -14.34 16.45
C PRO A 81 13.52 -13.13 16.24
N MET A 82 12.33 -13.20 16.80
CA MET A 82 11.37 -12.10 16.75
C MET A 82 11.20 -11.48 18.14
N GLU A 83 10.96 -10.19 18.16
CA GLU A 83 10.62 -9.38 19.33
C GLU A 83 9.19 -8.87 19.17
N THR A 84 8.52 -8.58 20.30
CA THR A 84 7.17 -8.02 20.27
C THR A 84 7.21 -6.55 20.64
N TYR A 85 6.57 -5.73 19.83
CA TYR A 85 6.26 -4.33 20.15
C TYR A 85 4.78 -4.19 20.50
N ALA A 86 4.47 -3.41 21.55
CA ALA A 86 3.12 -2.99 21.88
C ALA A 86 3.07 -1.45 21.95
N PHE A 87 2.00 -0.86 21.40
CA PHE A 87 1.79 0.58 21.52
C PHE A 87 1.63 1.00 22.98
N PRO A 88 1.92 2.27 23.33
CA PRO A 88 1.89 2.74 24.72
C PRO A 88 0.55 2.56 25.42
N ASP A 89 -0.54 2.55 24.67
CA ASP A 89 -1.90 2.32 25.18
C ASP A 89 -2.30 0.83 25.27
N GLY A 90 -1.42 -0.07 24.83
CA GLY A 90 -1.59 -1.53 24.93
C GLY A 90 -2.55 -2.16 23.93
N HIS A 91 -3.26 -1.39 23.10
CA HIS A 91 -4.31 -1.92 22.24
C HIS A 91 -3.79 -2.66 21.00
N ILE A 92 -2.71 -2.18 20.39
CA ILE A 92 -2.14 -2.82 19.20
C ILE A 92 -0.73 -3.30 19.51
N SER A 93 -0.43 -4.51 19.07
CA SER A 93 0.90 -5.11 19.15
C SER A 93 1.20 -5.90 17.87
N PHE A 94 2.50 -6.09 17.60
CA PHE A 94 2.99 -6.91 16.51
C PHE A 94 4.39 -7.42 16.82
N ASP A 95 4.80 -8.47 16.11
CA ASP A 95 6.12 -9.03 16.23
C ASP A 95 7.00 -8.52 15.06
N TYR A 96 8.27 -8.23 15.33
CA TYR A 96 9.24 -7.78 14.36
C TYR A 96 10.56 -8.53 14.52
N PHE A 97 11.38 -8.57 13.48
CA PHE A 97 12.63 -9.35 13.51
C PHE A 97 13.71 -8.63 14.31
N ALA A 98 14.48 -9.40 15.08
CA ALA A 98 15.66 -8.90 15.79
C ALA A 98 16.64 -8.26 14.78
N GLY A 99 17.20 -7.12 15.17
CA GLY A 99 18.00 -6.27 14.30
C GLY A 99 17.21 -5.17 13.60
N TRP A 100 15.88 -5.27 13.52
CA TRP A 100 15.04 -4.14 13.13
C TRP A 100 14.84 -3.20 14.33
N THR A 101 14.40 -1.98 14.05
CA THR A 101 14.08 -1.01 15.09
C THR A 101 12.65 -0.50 14.92
N VAL A 102 11.96 -0.27 16.04
CA VAL A 102 10.64 0.37 16.07
C VAL A 102 10.76 1.71 16.77
N THR A 103 10.43 2.79 16.07
CA THR A 103 10.31 4.13 16.65
C THR A 103 8.87 4.56 16.61
N VAL A 104 8.39 5.24 17.68
CA VAL A 104 7.02 5.72 17.75
C VAL A 104 7.00 7.23 17.78
N GLU A 105 6.15 7.79 16.94
CA GLU A 105 5.91 9.21 16.81
C GLU A 105 4.43 9.50 17.10
N PRO A 106 4.07 10.75 17.45
CA PRO A 106 2.68 11.18 17.45
C PRO A 106 2.06 10.94 16.07
N GLY A 107 0.93 10.24 16.04
CA GLY A 107 0.18 10.00 14.81
C GLY A 107 -0.66 11.22 14.39
N PRO A 108 -1.25 11.19 13.19
CA PRO A 108 -2.21 12.18 12.76
C PRO A 108 -3.47 12.15 13.62
N VAL A 109 -4.14 13.29 13.76
CA VAL A 109 -5.35 13.46 14.58
C VAL A 109 -6.35 14.39 13.87
N ASN A 110 -7.63 14.23 14.18
CA ASN A 110 -8.66 15.15 13.73
C ASN A 110 -8.69 16.42 14.60
N ASN A 111 -8.30 16.29 15.88
CA ASN A 111 -8.27 17.39 16.86
C ASN A 111 -7.21 17.09 17.94
N ALA A 112 -6.87 18.12 18.72
CA ALA A 112 -5.80 18.05 19.74
C ALA A 112 -6.09 17.06 20.88
N ASP A 113 -7.36 16.78 21.20
CA ASP A 113 -7.72 15.86 22.29
C ASP A 113 -7.36 14.41 21.97
N GLU A 114 -7.32 14.07 20.68
CA GLU A 114 -6.98 12.73 20.20
C GLU A 114 -5.47 12.44 20.21
N GLN A 115 -4.61 13.45 20.42
CA GLN A 115 -3.15 13.27 20.36
C GLN A 115 -2.62 12.23 21.35
N LYS A 116 -3.28 12.08 22.49
CA LYS A 116 -2.87 11.14 23.55
C LYS A 116 -3.07 9.65 23.18
N ILE A 117 -3.91 9.40 22.19
CA ILE A 117 -4.27 8.06 21.73
C ILE A 117 -3.90 7.82 20.27
N SER A 118 -3.12 8.72 19.67
CA SER A 118 -2.72 8.64 18.27
C SER A 118 -1.21 8.42 18.17
N PHE A 119 -0.83 7.27 17.64
CA PHE A 119 0.54 6.79 17.54
C PHE A 119 0.84 6.29 16.13
N ALA A 120 2.06 6.55 15.66
CA ALA A 120 2.59 6.00 14.43
C ALA A 120 3.90 5.27 14.73
N ALA A 121 3.92 3.96 14.60
CA ALA A 121 5.13 3.16 14.68
C ALA A 121 5.80 3.11 13.31
N ILE A 122 7.10 3.39 13.27
CA ILE A 122 7.95 3.33 12.08
C ILE A 122 8.94 2.20 12.30
N ILE A 123 8.85 1.19 11.43
CA ILE A 123 9.70 0.01 11.47
C ILE A 123 10.83 0.20 10.46
N LYS A 124 12.08 0.06 10.91
CA LYS A 124 13.27 0.23 10.08
C LYS A 124 14.13 -1.03 10.15
N ASP A 125 14.85 -1.33 9.08
CA ASP A 125 15.86 -2.38 9.10
C ASP A 125 17.19 -1.92 9.74
N GLU A 126 18.17 -2.81 9.76
CA GLU A 126 19.51 -2.59 10.32
C GLU A 126 20.26 -1.44 9.64
N SER A 127 19.93 -1.12 8.39
CA SER A 127 20.49 0.02 7.66
C SER A 127 19.82 1.36 8.00
N GLY A 128 18.69 1.33 8.73
CA GLY A 128 17.85 2.48 9.02
C GLY A 128 16.81 2.78 7.92
N ALA A 129 16.72 1.93 6.89
CA ALA A 129 15.70 2.10 5.86
C ALA A 129 14.30 1.76 6.42
N VAL A 130 13.31 2.61 6.11
CA VAL A 130 11.93 2.40 6.54
C VAL A 130 11.34 1.23 5.79
N LEU A 131 10.86 0.24 6.53
CA LEU A 131 10.25 -0.98 5.99
C LEU A 131 8.73 -0.91 5.99
N ALA A 132 8.15 -0.45 7.10
CA ALA A 132 6.71 -0.45 7.31
C ALA A 132 6.29 0.63 8.29
N ARG A 133 5.00 0.91 8.28
CA ARG A 133 4.36 1.81 9.25
C ARG A 133 3.11 1.14 9.80
N VAL A 134 2.87 1.35 11.10
CA VAL A 134 1.62 0.95 11.76
C VAL A 134 1.08 2.18 12.48
N TYR A 135 -0.16 2.52 12.20
CA TYR A 135 -0.87 3.60 12.87
C TYR A 135 -1.96 3.05 13.78
N SER A 136 -2.15 3.70 14.91
CA SER A 136 -3.22 3.46 15.87
C SER A 136 -3.75 4.80 16.37
N GLY A 137 -5.03 5.10 16.14
CA GLY A 137 -5.64 6.36 16.56
C GLY A 137 -7.09 6.49 16.11
N LYS A 138 -7.56 7.71 15.94
CA LYS A 138 -8.92 8.00 15.45
C LYS A 138 -8.97 8.71 14.10
N TYR A 139 -7.81 9.07 13.57
CA TYR A 139 -7.75 9.72 12.26
C TYR A 139 -7.97 8.72 11.13
N GLY A 140 -8.86 9.07 10.22
CA GLY A 140 -9.11 8.34 9.00
C GLY A 140 -9.48 9.27 7.87
N ASP A 141 -8.81 9.17 6.74
CA ASP A 141 -9.13 9.90 5.51
C ASP A 141 -9.89 9.05 4.50
N GLY A 142 -9.86 7.72 4.66
CA GLY A 142 -10.62 6.77 3.83
C GLY A 142 -10.34 6.90 2.32
N ALA A 143 -9.20 7.48 1.95
CA ALA A 143 -8.90 7.77 0.56
C ALA A 143 -8.79 6.49 -0.27
N ALA A 144 -9.51 6.45 -1.38
CA ALA A 144 -9.47 5.40 -2.38
C ALA A 144 -9.58 6.04 -3.76
N GLY A 145 -8.96 5.43 -4.77
CA GLY A 145 -9.00 5.89 -6.15
C GLY A 145 -9.49 4.80 -7.10
N PRO A 146 -9.94 5.15 -8.31
CA PRO A 146 -10.35 4.15 -9.30
C PRO A 146 -9.14 3.34 -9.77
N ALA A 147 -9.24 2.02 -9.63
CA ALA A 147 -8.18 1.08 -10.00
C ALA A 147 -8.75 -0.30 -10.32
N THR A 148 -7.98 -1.09 -11.09
CA THR A 148 -8.24 -2.52 -11.27
C THR A 148 -7.16 -3.29 -10.53
N ARG A 149 -7.55 -4.11 -9.55
CA ARG A 149 -6.61 -4.84 -8.69
C ARG A 149 -6.31 -6.23 -9.21
N THR A 150 -5.03 -6.58 -9.22
CA THR A 150 -4.57 -7.96 -9.30
C THR A 150 -3.97 -8.38 -7.96
N VAL A 151 -4.64 -9.29 -7.26
CA VAL A 151 -4.15 -9.86 -6.00
C VAL A 151 -3.00 -10.83 -6.30
N LEU A 152 -1.85 -10.62 -5.66
CA LEU A 152 -0.67 -11.47 -5.79
C LEU A 152 -0.56 -12.47 -4.62
N ASP A 153 -0.91 -12.03 -3.42
CA ASP A 153 -0.97 -12.86 -2.21
C ASP A 153 -1.97 -12.28 -1.20
N HIS A 154 -2.57 -13.14 -0.39
CA HIS A 154 -3.44 -12.73 0.71
C HIS A 154 -3.52 -13.79 1.81
N SER A 155 -3.81 -13.35 3.04
CA SER A 155 -4.00 -14.25 4.19
C SER A 155 -4.79 -13.53 5.29
N PRO A 156 -5.62 -14.23 6.08
CA PRO A 156 -6.29 -13.61 7.22
C PRO A 156 -5.28 -13.20 8.30
N VAL A 157 -5.50 -12.04 8.93
CA VAL A 157 -4.77 -11.56 10.10
C VAL A 157 -5.59 -11.91 11.34
N SER A 158 -5.40 -13.11 11.88
CA SER A 158 -6.25 -13.67 12.92
C SER A 158 -6.27 -12.89 14.23
N GLY A 159 -5.27 -12.05 14.48
CA GLY A 159 -5.20 -11.18 15.65
C GLY A 159 -6.00 -9.88 15.53
N ILE A 160 -6.60 -9.59 14.37
CA ILE A 160 -7.36 -8.37 14.11
C ILE A 160 -8.78 -8.73 13.68
N THR A 161 -9.74 -8.41 14.55
CA THR A 161 -11.17 -8.43 14.22
C THR A 161 -11.65 -7.00 14.11
N THR A 162 -12.27 -6.66 12.98
CA THR A 162 -12.82 -5.34 12.71
C THR A 162 -14.04 -5.06 13.57
N LYS A 163 -14.46 -3.81 13.62
CA LYS A 163 -15.71 -3.41 14.30
C LYS A 163 -16.94 -4.09 13.71
N SER A 164 -16.93 -4.47 12.43
CA SER A 164 -18.00 -5.24 11.79
C SER A 164 -17.97 -6.73 12.13
N GLY A 165 -16.95 -7.22 12.83
CA GLY A 165 -16.78 -8.62 13.21
C GLY A 165 -16.05 -9.47 12.18
N GLU A 166 -15.53 -8.89 11.12
CA GLU A 166 -14.74 -9.59 10.11
C GLU A 166 -13.28 -9.71 10.53
N THR A 167 -12.60 -10.78 10.14
CA THR A 167 -11.15 -10.90 10.30
C THR A 167 -10.46 -10.06 9.23
N ALA A 168 -9.55 -9.18 9.63
CA ALA A 168 -8.77 -8.38 8.70
C ALA A 168 -7.91 -9.24 7.77
N GLN A 169 -7.59 -8.69 6.60
CA GLN A 169 -6.90 -9.38 5.52
C GLN A 169 -5.55 -8.73 5.26
N PHE A 170 -4.46 -9.49 5.39
CA PHE A 170 -3.18 -9.16 4.77
C PHE A 170 -3.32 -9.28 3.25
N GLY A 171 -2.73 -8.35 2.53
CA GLY A 171 -2.70 -8.40 1.09
C GLY A 171 -1.41 -7.88 0.47
N PHE A 172 -1.00 -8.52 -0.63
CA PHE A 172 -0.03 -7.99 -1.58
C PHE A 172 -0.68 -7.98 -2.95
N ALA A 173 -0.76 -6.79 -3.54
CA ALA A 173 -1.48 -6.61 -4.80
C ALA A 173 -0.82 -5.53 -5.67
N VAL A 174 -1.18 -5.54 -6.94
CA VAL A 174 -0.91 -4.45 -7.88
C VAL A 174 -2.23 -3.85 -8.34
N ASP A 175 -2.36 -2.54 -8.21
CA ASP A 175 -3.48 -1.75 -8.72
C ASP A 175 -3.05 -1.06 -10.02
N GLU A 176 -3.74 -1.36 -11.10
CA GLU A 176 -3.65 -0.60 -12.33
C GLU A 176 -4.56 0.62 -12.21
N ILE A 177 -3.93 1.79 -12.17
CA ILE A 177 -4.63 3.06 -11.92
C ILE A 177 -5.30 3.53 -13.21
N VAL A 178 -6.55 3.96 -13.10
CA VAL A 178 -7.26 4.59 -14.22
C VAL A 178 -6.52 5.86 -14.63
N GLY A 179 -6.10 5.91 -15.90
CA GLY A 179 -5.24 6.98 -16.41
C GLY A 179 -3.78 6.57 -16.57
N GLY A 180 -3.42 5.36 -16.14
CA GLY A 180 -2.14 4.70 -16.37
C GLY A 180 -1.24 4.61 -15.15
N GLY A 181 -0.38 3.59 -15.17
CA GLY A 181 0.58 3.29 -14.11
C GLY A 181 0.13 2.19 -13.17
N TYR A 182 1.09 1.70 -12.40
CA TYR A 182 0.87 0.65 -11.39
C TYR A 182 1.20 1.19 -10.00
N SER A 183 0.34 0.87 -9.04
CA SER A 183 0.59 1.05 -7.61
C SER A 183 0.68 -0.32 -6.95
N TYR A 184 1.75 -0.58 -6.22
CA TYR A 184 1.93 -1.82 -5.46
C TYR A 184 1.61 -1.55 -4.01
N ILE A 185 0.80 -2.42 -3.44
CA ILE A 185 0.39 -2.34 -2.04
C ILE A 185 0.72 -3.64 -1.32
N MET A 186 1.24 -3.53 -0.12
CA MET A 186 1.42 -4.63 0.82
C MET A 186 0.98 -4.13 2.19
N ASP A 187 -0.23 -4.47 2.59
CA ASP A 187 -0.88 -3.89 3.77
C ASP A 187 -1.91 -4.83 4.40
N VAL A 188 -2.60 -4.31 5.42
CA VAL A 188 -3.73 -5.00 6.06
C VAL A 188 -4.98 -4.16 5.87
N ARG A 189 -6.07 -4.79 5.39
CA ARG A 189 -7.35 -4.14 5.05
C ARG A 189 -8.55 -4.94 5.54
N ASN A 190 -9.72 -4.33 5.47
CA ASN A 190 -10.96 -5.07 5.48
C ASN A 190 -11.01 -6.04 4.28
N PRO A 191 -11.52 -7.26 4.43
CA PRO A 191 -11.56 -8.24 3.33
C PRO A 191 -12.26 -7.71 2.08
N HIS A 192 -13.39 -7.02 2.24
CA HIS A 192 -14.14 -6.45 1.13
C HIS A 192 -13.38 -5.31 0.41
N GLU A 193 -12.55 -4.53 1.12
CA GLU A 193 -11.72 -3.49 0.54
C GLU A 193 -10.51 -4.05 -0.22
N PHE A 194 -10.05 -5.23 0.17
CA PHE A 194 -8.92 -5.86 -0.47
C PHE A 194 -9.33 -6.75 -1.65
N LEU A 195 -10.36 -7.55 -1.47
CA LEU A 195 -10.79 -8.58 -2.43
C LEU A 195 -11.81 -8.07 -3.46
N ALA A 196 -12.33 -6.85 -3.32
CA ALA A 196 -13.22 -6.23 -4.30
C ALA A 196 -12.41 -5.50 -5.37
N PRO A 197 -12.11 -6.13 -6.50
CA PRO A 197 -11.17 -5.60 -7.49
C PRO A 197 -11.78 -4.56 -8.42
N ASP A 198 -13.10 -4.37 -8.40
CA ASP A 198 -13.78 -3.64 -9.45
C ASP A 198 -13.92 -2.15 -9.14
N GLY A 199 -13.07 -1.35 -9.80
CA GLY A 199 -13.24 0.09 -9.90
C GLY A 199 -12.65 0.91 -8.77
N SER A 200 -12.08 0.33 -7.71
CA SER A 200 -11.51 1.07 -6.58
C SER A 200 -10.27 0.41 -5.98
N SER A 201 -9.29 1.22 -5.59
CA SER A 201 -8.14 0.73 -4.81
C SER A 201 -8.53 0.33 -3.38
N GLY A 202 -9.71 0.68 -2.90
CA GLY A 202 -10.14 0.50 -1.51
C GLY A 202 -9.29 1.31 -0.52
N SER A 203 -9.69 1.30 0.75
CA SER A 203 -8.94 1.92 1.84
C SER A 203 -8.12 0.87 2.59
N ASN A 204 -6.93 1.25 3.08
CA ASN A 204 -6.15 0.44 4.02
C ASN A 204 -6.48 0.74 5.49
N GLN A 205 -7.57 1.42 5.75
CA GLN A 205 -8.04 1.73 7.09
C GLN A 205 -8.92 0.60 7.63
N ILE A 206 -8.61 0.17 8.85
CA ILE A 206 -9.40 -0.81 9.57
C ILE A 206 -10.08 -0.12 10.74
N GLU A 207 -11.42 -0.11 10.73
CA GLU A 207 -12.17 0.27 11.92
C GLU A 207 -12.13 -0.86 12.95
N LEU A 208 -11.53 -0.56 14.10
CA LEU A 208 -11.59 -1.36 15.31
C LEU A 208 -12.67 -0.81 16.25
N PRO A 209 -13.08 -1.52 17.31
CA PRO A 209 -14.18 -1.08 18.18
C PRO A 209 -14.06 0.36 18.71
N ASP A 210 -12.85 0.82 18.99
CA ASP A 210 -12.59 2.13 19.60
C ASP A 210 -11.59 3.02 18.82
N ARG A 211 -11.04 2.54 17.69
CA ARG A 211 -10.00 3.23 16.93
C ARG A 211 -9.96 2.84 15.46
N ILE A 212 -9.09 3.53 14.74
CA ILE A 212 -8.66 3.18 13.37
C ILE A 212 -7.22 2.69 13.41
N MET A 213 -6.94 1.64 12.66
CA MET A 213 -5.61 1.13 12.42
C MET A 213 -5.28 1.18 10.92
N ASN A 214 -4.02 1.51 10.61
CA ASN A 214 -3.42 1.24 9.30
C ASN A 214 -2.13 0.47 9.53
N ALA A 215 -1.84 -0.52 8.70
CA ALA A 215 -0.58 -1.22 8.73
C ALA A 215 -0.15 -1.53 7.30
N TYR A 216 1.00 -1.00 6.87
CA TYR A 216 1.46 -1.14 5.50
C TYR A 216 2.97 -1.14 5.38
N VAL A 217 3.47 -1.79 4.34
CA VAL A 217 4.88 -1.80 3.93
C VAL A 217 5.16 -0.57 3.06
N VAL A 218 6.26 0.10 3.32
CA VAL A 218 6.74 1.21 2.49
C VAL A 218 7.51 0.61 1.32
N LEU A 219 6.84 0.47 0.18
CA LEU A 219 7.44 -0.08 -1.04
C LEU A 219 8.18 0.98 -1.86
N THR A 220 7.77 2.25 -1.72
CA THR A 220 8.44 3.41 -2.32
C THR A 220 8.15 4.65 -1.48
N ASP A 221 9.15 5.50 -1.30
CA ASP A 221 8.99 6.78 -0.59
C ASP A 221 8.59 7.93 -1.55
N THR A 222 8.61 7.68 -2.87
CA THR A 222 8.41 8.74 -3.86
C THR A 222 7.43 8.31 -4.96
N PRO A 223 6.11 8.38 -4.72
CA PRO A 223 5.14 8.28 -5.80
C PRO A 223 5.37 9.39 -6.85
N PRO A 224 5.14 9.15 -8.15
CA PRO A 224 4.41 8.02 -8.75
C PRO A 224 5.30 6.87 -9.23
N THR A 225 6.57 6.80 -8.83
CA THR A 225 7.46 5.73 -9.29
C THR A 225 6.98 4.39 -8.72
N PRO A 226 6.64 3.40 -9.57
CA PRO A 226 6.20 2.10 -9.08
C PRO A 226 7.36 1.37 -8.39
N ALA A 227 7.05 0.68 -7.28
CA ALA A 227 8.03 -0.09 -6.52
C ALA A 227 8.71 -1.19 -7.34
N PHE A 228 8.02 -1.72 -8.34
CA PHE A 228 8.50 -2.76 -9.23
C PHE A 228 8.30 -2.34 -10.69
N PRO A 229 9.23 -2.69 -11.58
CA PRO A 229 9.12 -2.34 -13.00
C PRO A 229 7.98 -3.10 -13.72
N SER A 230 7.50 -4.21 -13.13
CA SER A 230 6.39 -4.98 -13.67
C SER A 230 5.76 -5.89 -12.61
N PRO A 231 4.53 -6.39 -12.83
CA PRO A 231 3.92 -7.41 -11.97
C PRO A 231 4.74 -8.71 -11.88
N ALA A 232 5.48 -9.07 -12.92
CA ALA A 232 6.38 -10.22 -12.90
C ALA A 232 7.55 -10.00 -11.92
N ALA A 233 8.13 -8.80 -11.88
CA ALA A 233 9.18 -8.46 -10.92
C ALA A 233 8.64 -8.50 -9.47
N ALA A 234 7.42 -8.04 -9.24
CA ALA A 234 6.77 -8.15 -7.94
C ALA A 234 6.58 -9.61 -7.50
N LYS A 235 6.19 -10.50 -8.42
CA LYS A 235 6.10 -11.95 -8.15
C LYS A 235 7.45 -12.56 -7.80
N THR A 236 8.51 -12.19 -8.52
CA THR A 236 9.88 -12.65 -8.19
C THR A 236 10.31 -12.16 -6.79
N TRP A 237 9.94 -10.94 -6.42
CA TRP A 237 10.24 -10.42 -5.08
C TRP A 237 9.56 -11.23 -3.96
N MET A 238 8.39 -11.82 -4.21
CA MET A 238 7.70 -12.69 -3.24
C MET A 238 8.52 -13.94 -2.85
N GLU A 239 9.49 -14.35 -3.66
CA GLU A 239 10.38 -15.48 -3.37
C GLU A 239 11.51 -15.12 -2.40
N THR A 240 11.65 -13.84 -2.06
CA THR A 240 12.72 -13.34 -1.21
C THR A 240 12.44 -13.51 0.29
N GLY A 241 13.51 -13.61 1.08
CA GLY A 241 13.41 -13.60 2.55
C GLY A 241 12.80 -12.30 3.08
N ARG A 242 13.03 -11.15 2.43
CA ARG A 242 12.47 -9.85 2.83
C ARG A 242 10.95 -9.83 2.73
N TYR A 243 10.39 -10.35 1.63
CA TYR A 243 8.94 -10.50 1.51
C TYR A 243 8.36 -11.37 2.63
N ALA A 244 8.97 -12.53 2.88
CA ALA A 244 8.52 -13.44 3.92
C ALA A 244 8.55 -12.81 5.32
N GLN A 245 9.60 -12.03 5.63
CA GLN A 245 9.73 -11.29 6.89
C GLN A 245 8.62 -10.25 7.05
N LEU A 246 8.38 -9.41 6.04
CA LEU A 246 7.37 -8.38 6.08
C LEU A 246 5.95 -8.97 6.19
N LYS A 247 5.66 -10.04 5.44
CA LYS A 247 4.41 -10.78 5.57
C LYS A 247 4.22 -11.32 6.99
N THR A 248 5.25 -11.96 7.58
CA THR A 248 5.20 -12.49 8.93
C THR A 248 4.92 -11.39 9.95
N MET A 249 5.56 -10.23 9.84
CA MET A 249 5.33 -9.07 10.70
C MET A 249 3.87 -8.61 10.61
N LEU A 250 3.32 -8.40 9.40
CA LEU A 250 1.93 -7.94 9.23
C LEU A 250 0.91 -8.97 9.72
N LEU A 251 1.17 -10.27 9.55
CA LEU A 251 0.31 -11.34 10.05
C LEU A 251 0.33 -11.47 11.58
N SER A 252 1.34 -10.92 12.24
CA SER A 252 1.49 -10.95 13.70
C SER A 252 0.71 -9.85 14.42
N LEU A 253 0.06 -8.93 13.68
CA LEU A 253 -0.73 -7.85 14.28
C LEU A 253 -1.85 -8.40 15.18
N ARG A 254 -2.01 -7.77 16.34
CA ARG A 254 -3.02 -8.11 17.35
C ARG A 254 -3.67 -6.84 17.89
N TYR A 255 -4.96 -6.93 18.13
CA TYR A 255 -5.74 -5.93 18.86
C TYR A 255 -6.31 -6.55 20.15
N ALA A 256 -6.12 -5.85 21.29
CA ALA A 256 -6.57 -6.26 22.63
C ALA A 256 -7.51 -5.22 23.26
#